data_7aa3eab1f6ca6e2c098612db2cb534b1
#
_entry.id   7aa3eab1f6ca6e2c098612db2cb534b1
#
_cell.length_a   1.000
_cell.length_b   1.000
_cell.length_c   1.000
_cell.angle_alpha   90.00
_cell.angle_beta   90.00
_cell.angle_gamma   90.00
#
_symmetry.space_group_name_H-M   'P 1'
#
loop_
_entity.id
_entity.type
_entity.pdbx_description
1 polymer ?
#
loop_
_entity_poly.entity_id
_entity_poly.type
_entity_poly.pdbx_seq_one_letter_code
_entity_poly.pdbx_strand_id
1 'polypeptide(L)'
;NKNINLSIVVYPWPGTIKYEKDNNLHVNFWKNFCIDKCKQFINLQKPFFNMKKSKSYEEIYFENYIKGDVHFNESGNKIIAENFINLYKN
;
A
#
# COMPACT_ATOMS: atom_id res chain seq x y z
N ASN A 1 4.92 15.00 -18.72
CA ASN A 1 5.23 16.39 -18.89
C ASN A 1 6.31 16.85 -17.89
N LYS A 2 7.22 17.64 -18.39
CA LYS A 2 8.43 18.00 -17.66
C LYS A 2 8.20 18.88 -16.44
N ASN A 3 7.06 19.52 -16.32
CA ASN A 3 6.79 20.40 -15.19
C ASN A 3 5.83 19.79 -14.17
N ILE A 4 5.49 18.53 -14.33
CA ILE A 4 4.56 17.87 -13.44
C ILE A 4 5.33 16.95 -12.51
N ASN A 5 5.17 17.17 -11.20
CA ASN A 5 5.73 16.29 -10.17
C ASN A 5 4.68 15.27 -9.76
N LEU A 6 4.70 14.14 -10.43
CA LEU A 6 3.74 13.06 -10.16
C LEU A 6 4.32 12.09 -9.15
N SER A 7 3.55 11.76 -8.14
CA SER A 7 3.90 10.68 -7.22
C SER A 7 2.76 9.67 -7.23
N ILE A 8 3.10 8.40 -7.28
CA ILE A 8 2.11 7.32 -7.27
C ILE A 8 2.24 6.58 -5.94
N VAL A 9 1.10 6.36 -5.30
CA VAL A 9 1.03 5.61 -4.05
C VAL A 9 0.12 4.43 -4.27
N VAL A 10 0.57 3.23 -3.91
CA VAL A 10 -0.28 2.05 -3.95
C VAL A 10 -0.49 1.53 -2.54
N TYR A 11 -1.69 1.05 -2.25
CA TYR A 11 -2.03 0.48 -0.96
C TYR A 11 -2.93 -0.74 -1.18
N PRO A 12 -3.02 -1.65 -0.20
CA PRO A 12 -3.71 -2.91 -0.45
C PRO A 12 -5.20 -2.83 -0.13
N TRP A 13 -6.01 -3.43 -0.98
CA TRP A 13 -7.38 -3.79 -0.64
C TRP A 13 -7.31 -5.10 0.16
N PRO A 14 -8.39 -5.47 0.89
CA PRO A 14 -8.37 -6.75 1.61
C PRO A 14 -8.01 -7.93 0.73
N GLY A 15 -8.58 -7.99 -0.48
CA GLY A 15 -8.26 -9.07 -1.41
C GLY A 15 -6.80 -9.14 -1.82
N THR A 16 -6.13 -7.99 -1.89
CA THR A 16 -4.72 -7.95 -2.18
C THR A 16 -3.93 -8.70 -1.11
N ILE A 17 -4.24 -8.41 0.15
CA ILE A 17 -3.55 -9.05 1.28
C ILE A 17 -3.85 -10.55 1.32
N LYS A 18 -5.09 -10.90 1.04
CA LYS A 18 -5.54 -12.29 1.16
C LYS A 18 -4.97 -13.19 0.07
N TYR A 19 -4.97 -12.72 -1.18
CA TYR A 19 -4.71 -13.57 -2.33
C TYR A 19 -3.40 -13.32 -3.04
N GLU A 20 -2.74 -12.19 -2.80
CA GLU A 20 -1.55 -11.81 -3.54
C GLU A 20 -0.33 -11.80 -2.63
N LYS A 21 0.82 -11.54 -3.24
CA LYS A 21 2.08 -11.46 -2.53
C LYS A 21 2.66 -10.08 -2.70
N ASP A 22 3.67 -9.79 -1.91
CA ASP A 22 4.48 -8.61 -2.13
C ASP A 22 5.03 -8.67 -3.56
N ASN A 23 5.23 -7.51 -4.17
CA ASN A 23 5.75 -7.46 -5.54
C ASN A 23 4.78 -8.02 -6.57
N ASN A 24 3.49 -7.83 -6.36
CA ASN A 24 2.45 -8.34 -7.24
C ASN A 24 2.34 -7.51 -8.53
N LEU A 25 1.46 -7.94 -9.44
CA LEU A 25 1.28 -7.29 -10.74
C LEU A 25 0.92 -5.82 -10.61
N HIS A 26 0.07 -5.48 -9.66
CA HIS A 26 -0.36 -4.09 -9.46
C HIS A 26 0.82 -3.21 -9.09
N VAL A 27 1.63 -3.66 -8.14
CA VAL A 27 2.82 -2.93 -7.72
C VAL A 27 3.79 -2.80 -8.89
N ASN A 28 4.02 -3.89 -9.60
CA ASN A 28 4.98 -3.90 -10.70
C ASN A 28 4.54 -3.01 -11.85
N PHE A 29 3.24 -2.99 -12.15
CA PHE A 29 2.72 -2.12 -13.19
C PHE A 29 3.00 -0.65 -12.89
N TRP A 30 2.66 -0.20 -11.69
CA TRP A 30 2.83 1.22 -11.35
C TRP A 30 4.28 1.58 -11.12
N LYS A 31 5.07 0.65 -10.60
CA LYS A 31 6.49 0.88 -10.43
C LYS A 31 7.17 1.08 -11.79
N ASN A 32 6.83 0.25 -12.75
CA ASN A 32 7.39 0.38 -14.10
C ASN A 32 6.92 1.66 -14.80
N PHE A 33 5.65 2.00 -14.62
CA PHE A 33 5.12 3.25 -15.14
C PHE A 33 5.92 4.44 -14.61
N CYS A 34 6.34 4.39 -13.36
CA CYS A 34 7.00 5.50 -12.69
C CYS A 34 8.48 5.66 -13.03
N ILE A 35 9.10 4.71 -13.73
CA ILE A 35 10.55 4.75 -13.97
C ILE A 35 11.03 6.10 -14.49
N ASP A 36 10.36 6.67 -15.50
CA ASP A 36 10.72 8.00 -16.01
C ASP A 36 9.56 8.98 -16.04
N LYS A 37 8.48 8.70 -15.32
CA LYS A 37 7.31 9.58 -15.33
C LYS A 37 6.96 10.14 -13.96
N CYS A 38 7.47 9.56 -12.88
CA CYS A 38 7.08 9.95 -11.54
C CYS A 38 8.26 10.53 -10.78
N LYS A 39 7.95 11.47 -9.91
CA LYS A 39 8.91 11.94 -8.93
C LYS A 39 9.26 10.82 -7.96
N GLN A 40 8.25 10.07 -7.53
CA GLN A 40 8.48 8.92 -6.67
C GLN A 40 7.32 7.93 -6.74
N PHE A 41 7.62 6.70 -6.39
CA PHE A 41 6.66 5.63 -6.26
C PHE A 41 6.70 5.14 -4.83
N ILE A 42 5.54 5.12 -4.15
CA ILE A 42 5.45 4.73 -2.75
C ILE A 42 4.58 3.50 -2.63
N ASN A 43 5.16 2.42 -2.14
CA ASN A 43 4.46 1.15 -1.99
C ASN A 43 4.02 0.96 -0.54
N LEU A 44 2.75 1.27 -0.28
CA LEU A 44 2.18 1.12 1.05
C LEU A 44 1.52 -0.25 1.28
N GLN A 45 1.73 -1.19 0.36
CA GLN A 45 1.32 -2.58 0.59
C GLN A 45 2.32 -3.30 1.51
N LYS A 46 3.57 -2.86 1.52
CA LYS A 46 4.64 -3.54 2.27
C LYS A 46 4.36 -3.73 3.75
N PRO A 47 3.88 -2.73 4.50
CA PRO A 47 3.59 -2.93 5.92
C PRO A 47 2.63 -4.08 6.17
N PHE A 48 1.62 -4.22 5.29
CA PHE A 48 0.61 -5.26 5.45
C PHE A 48 1.15 -6.63 5.08
N PHE A 49 1.98 -6.72 4.05
CA PHE A 49 2.62 -7.99 3.73
C PHE A 49 3.63 -8.41 4.79
N ASN A 50 4.26 -7.45 5.45
CA ASN A 50 5.12 -7.76 6.60
C ASN A 50 4.33 -8.34 7.75
N MET A 51 3.12 -7.85 8.00
CA MET A 51 2.24 -8.39 9.03
C MET A 51 1.89 -9.85 8.79
N LYS A 52 1.82 -10.26 7.52
CA LYS A 52 1.48 -11.65 7.18
C LYS A 52 2.55 -12.65 7.62
N LYS A 53 3.72 -12.18 7.99
CA LYS A 53 4.77 -13.05 8.52
C LYS A 53 4.43 -13.58 9.90
N SER A 54 3.59 -12.89 10.64
CA SER A 54 3.24 -13.26 12.02
C SER A 54 1.75 -13.28 12.30
N LYS A 55 0.92 -12.80 11.37
CA LYS A 55 -0.53 -12.71 11.57
C LYS A 55 -1.25 -13.33 10.38
N SER A 56 -2.44 -13.88 10.65
CA SER A 56 -3.30 -14.36 9.59
C SER A 56 -3.93 -13.18 8.85
N TYR A 57 -4.44 -13.45 7.64
CA TYR A 57 -5.20 -12.43 6.92
C TYR A 57 -6.38 -11.93 7.76
N GLU A 58 -7.09 -12.84 8.42
CA GLU A 58 -8.26 -12.48 9.22
C GLU A 58 -7.92 -11.52 10.34
N GLU A 59 -6.78 -11.74 11.00
CA GLU A 59 -6.32 -10.82 12.05
C GLU A 59 -5.99 -9.45 11.48
N ILE A 60 -5.29 -9.42 10.34
CA ILE A 60 -4.92 -8.16 9.70
C ILE A 60 -6.17 -7.40 9.28
N TYR A 61 -7.13 -8.09 8.68
CA TYR A 61 -8.38 -7.48 8.25
C TYR A 61 -9.15 -6.92 9.43
N PHE A 62 -9.32 -7.73 10.47
CA PHE A 62 -10.09 -7.33 11.64
C PHE A 62 -9.49 -6.08 12.31
N GLU A 63 -8.17 -6.01 12.37
CA GLU A 63 -7.49 -4.91 13.05
C GLU A 63 -7.45 -3.61 12.24
N ASN A 64 -7.47 -3.69 10.92
CA ASN A 64 -7.12 -2.55 10.08
C ASN A 64 -8.19 -2.10 9.08
N TYR A 65 -9.27 -2.85 8.95
CA TYR A 65 -10.33 -2.52 8.00
C TYR A 65 -11.67 -2.42 8.70
N ILE A 66 -12.59 -1.68 8.09
CA ILE A 66 -13.96 -1.60 8.57
C ILE A 66 -14.63 -2.93 8.24
N LYS A 67 -15.27 -3.53 9.24
CA LYS A 67 -15.88 -4.84 9.09
C LYS A 67 -16.88 -4.85 7.93
N GLY A 68 -16.72 -5.80 7.03
CA GLY A 68 -17.60 -5.96 5.88
C GLY A 68 -17.36 -4.94 4.78
N ASP A 69 -16.27 -4.19 4.86
CA ASP A 69 -15.95 -3.12 3.91
C ASP A 69 -14.54 -3.31 3.39
N VAL A 70 -14.19 -2.56 2.35
CA VAL A 70 -12.85 -2.58 1.77
C VAL A 70 -12.00 -1.40 2.24
N HIS A 71 -12.59 -0.50 3.03
CA HIS A 71 -11.89 0.70 3.50
C HIS A 71 -11.19 0.44 4.83
N PHE A 72 -10.09 1.16 5.04
CA PHE A 72 -9.37 1.09 6.30
C PHE A 72 -10.19 1.69 7.43
N ASN A 73 -10.03 1.11 8.63
CA ASN A 73 -10.52 1.76 9.84
C ASN A 73 -9.43 2.72 10.35
N GLU A 74 -9.63 3.25 11.56
CA GLU A 74 -8.69 4.21 12.14
C GLU A 74 -7.27 3.63 12.26
N SER A 75 -7.16 2.39 12.72
CA SER A 75 -5.86 1.73 12.86
C SER A 75 -5.15 1.56 11.52
N GLY A 76 -5.89 1.09 10.50
CA GLY A 76 -5.33 0.94 9.16
C GLY A 76 -4.89 2.27 8.57
N ASN A 77 -5.71 3.29 8.72
CA ASN A 77 -5.36 4.63 8.24
C ASN A 77 -4.11 5.17 8.92
N LYS A 78 -3.92 4.87 10.19
CA LYS A 78 -2.73 5.29 10.91
C LYS A 78 -1.48 4.64 10.33
N ILE A 79 -1.54 3.35 10.03
CA ILE A 79 -0.43 2.64 9.42
C ILE A 79 -0.08 3.26 8.06
N ILE A 80 -1.10 3.53 7.24
CA ILE A 80 -0.90 4.16 5.93
C ILE A 80 -0.24 5.52 6.11
N ALA A 81 -0.75 6.34 7.00
CA ALA A 81 -0.24 7.70 7.19
C ALA A 81 1.21 7.69 7.70
N GLU A 82 1.51 6.85 8.68
CA GLU A 82 2.85 6.78 9.25
C GLU A 82 3.88 6.31 8.22
N ASN A 83 3.51 5.31 7.43
CA ASN A 83 4.41 4.80 6.40
C ASN A 83 4.56 5.79 5.25
N PHE A 84 3.49 6.49 4.89
CA PHE A 84 3.57 7.52 3.86
C PHE A 84 4.54 8.62 4.28
N ILE A 85 4.41 9.10 5.52
CA ILE A 85 5.29 10.17 6.02
C ILE A 85 6.75 9.72 5.98
N ASN A 86 7.02 8.47 6.35
CA ASN A 86 8.39 7.97 6.37
C ASN A 86 8.97 7.78 4.98
N LEU A 87 8.15 7.46 3.99
CA LEU A 87 8.63 7.13 2.65
C LEU A 87 8.60 8.32 1.70
N TYR A 88 7.73 9.28 1.96
CA TYR A 88 7.59 10.43 1.06
C TYR A 88 8.80 11.34 1.16
N LYS A 89 9.36 11.70 0.03
CA LYS A 89 10.54 12.59 -0.03
C LYS A 89 10.20 13.86 -0.79
N ASN A 90 10.55 14.98 -0.20
CA ASN A 90 10.31 16.27 -0.84
C ASN A 90 11.28 16.55 -1.98
#